data_96e9283095844a6cd58dabd331b07f9d
#
_entry.id   96e9283095844a6cd58dabd331b07f9d
#
_cell.length_a   1.000
_cell.length_b   1.000
_cell.length_c   1.000
_cell.angle_alpha   90.00
_cell.angle_beta   90.00
_cell.angle_gamma   90.00
#
_symmetry.space_group_name_H-M   'P 1'
#
loop_
_entity.id
_entity.type
_entity.pdbx_description
1 polymer ?
#
loop_
_entity_poly.entity_id
_entity_poly.type
_entity_poly.pdbx_seq_one_letter_code
_entity_poly.pdbx_strand_id
1 'polypeptide(L)'
;VRGSSKDHGRQNQIEGRLEKGQKVVVVEDLISTGGSVLDVVKVLRAAGAEVLGVVSIFTYGMKKGLERLAAANVKNVSLTNFDVIAAVAAEQNYIKQEDVVRLIQFRNNPADESWIGGNN
;
A
#
# COMPACT_ATOMS: atom_id res chain seq x y z
N VAL A 1 1.64 9.70 11.88
CA VAL A 1 2.07 8.44 12.51
C VAL A 1 3.38 7.99 11.90
N ARG A 2 4.30 7.62 12.74
CA ARG A 2 5.59 7.07 12.31
C ARG A 2 5.49 5.57 12.10
N GLY A 3 6.19 5.08 11.09
CA GLY A 3 6.20 3.66 10.78
C GLY A 3 6.87 2.81 11.84
N SER A 4 7.76 3.40 12.62
CA SER A 4 8.42 2.69 13.71
C SER A 4 8.82 3.67 14.82
N SER A 5 8.95 3.14 16.02
CA SER A 5 9.38 3.91 17.19
C SER A 5 10.80 3.51 17.56
N LYS A 6 11.66 3.45 16.62
CA LYS A 6 12.96 2.84 16.79
C LYS A 6 13.94 3.59 17.66
N ASP A 7 13.77 4.85 17.86
CA ASP A 7 14.79 5.65 18.51
C ASP A 7 14.72 5.56 20.01
N HIS A 8 15.79 5.05 20.61
CA HIS A 8 16.02 5.19 22.04
C HIS A 8 14.91 4.65 22.90
N GLY A 9 14.16 3.71 22.41
CA GLY A 9 13.10 3.13 23.16
C GLY A 9 11.87 4.03 23.35
N ARG A 10 11.87 5.18 22.75
CA ARG A 10 10.67 6.01 22.77
C ARG A 10 9.62 5.37 21.90
N GLN A 11 8.41 5.43 22.38
CA GLN A 11 7.31 4.74 21.75
C GLN A 11 6.29 5.68 21.12
N ASN A 12 6.72 6.90 20.82
CA ASN A 12 5.83 7.90 20.26
C ASN A 12 5.75 7.76 18.74
N GLN A 13 4.98 6.79 18.29
CA GLN A 13 4.71 6.62 16.88
C GLN A 13 3.71 7.66 16.37
N ILE A 14 2.94 8.23 17.26
CA ILE A 14 1.96 9.26 16.93
C ILE A 14 2.52 10.61 17.29
N GLU A 15 2.63 11.50 16.31
CA GLU A 15 2.99 12.89 16.53
C GLU A 15 1.75 13.73 16.26
N GLY A 16 1.50 14.69 17.14
CA GLY A 16 0.31 15.49 17.06
C GLY A 16 -0.72 15.05 18.08
N ARG A 17 -1.93 15.51 17.90
CA ARG A 17 -2.99 15.30 18.87
C ARG A 17 -3.98 14.27 18.36
N LEU A 18 -4.17 13.22 19.13
CA LEU A 18 -5.14 12.19 18.83
C LEU A 18 -5.90 11.85 20.11
N GLU A 19 -7.21 11.94 20.05
CA GLU A 19 -8.07 11.64 21.19
C GLU A 19 -8.78 10.31 21.01
N LYS A 20 -9.00 9.64 22.12
CA LYS A 20 -9.70 8.35 22.12
C LYS A 20 -11.11 8.51 21.55
N GLY A 21 -11.51 7.60 20.70
CA GLY A 21 -12.83 7.62 20.09
C GLY A 21 -12.92 8.49 18.86
N GLN A 22 -11.86 9.16 18.49
CA GLN A 22 -11.83 10.01 17.32
C GLN A 22 -11.88 9.17 16.04
N LYS A 23 -12.66 9.64 15.06
CA LYS A 23 -12.74 8.97 13.76
C LYS A 23 -11.64 9.52 12.86
N VAL A 24 -10.88 8.63 12.25
CA VAL A 24 -9.73 9.02 11.43
C VAL A 24 -9.72 8.29 10.10
N VAL A 25 -9.11 8.94 9.12
CA VAL A 25 -8.81 8.35 7.82
C VAL A 25 -7.30 8.40 7.66
N VAL A 26 -6.72 7.29 7.23
CA VAL A 26 -5.28 7.23 6.97
C VAL A 26 -5.02 7.66 5.54
N VAL A 27 -4.10 8.58 5.35
CA VAL A 27 -3.66 9.02 4.02
C VAL A 27 -2.28 8.47 3.77
N GLU A 28 -2.14 7.70 2.71
CA GLU A 28 -0.89 7.09 2.30
C GLU A 28 -0.50 7.51 0.90
N ASP A 29 0.78 7.56 0.61
CA ASP A 29 1.23 7.80 -0.75
C ASP A 29 1.21 6.53 -1.57
N LEU A 30 1.66 5.42 -1.01
CA LEU A 30 1.87 4.19 -1.74
C LEU A 30 1.48 2.97 -0.90
N ILE A 31 0.74 2.05 -1.51
CA ILE A 31 0.45 0.75 -0.91
C ILE A 31 1.04 -0.34 -1.79
N SER A 32 1.92 -1.15 -1.23
CA SER A 32 2.47 -2.34 -1.90
C SER A 32 1.90 -3.60 -1.26
N THR A 33 2.59 -4.17 -0.28
CA THR A 33 2.12 -5.36 0.41
C THR A 33 1.20 -5.07 1.58
N GLY A 34 0.99 -3.79 1.90
CA GLY A 34 0.07 -3.39 2.94
C GLY A 34 0.64 -3.40 4.36
N GLY A 35 1.89 -3.83 4.52
CA GLY A 35 2.49 -3.94 5.85
C GLY A 35 2.60 -2.59 6.56
N SER A 36 3.15 -1.60 5.88
CA SER A 36 3.32 -0.26 6.43
C SER A 36 2.01 0.37 6.88
N VAL A 37 1.02 0.34 6.00
CA VAL A 37 -0.25 0.98 6.31
C VAL A 37 -0.98 0.24 7.44
N LEU A 38 -0.84 -1.07 7.51
CA LEU A 38 -1.45 -1.84 8.59
C LEU A 38 -0.79 -1.53 9.93
N ASP A 39 0.51 -1.27 9.94
CA ASP A 39 1.18 -0.83 11.16
C ASP A 39 0.60 0.48 11.66
N VAL A 40 0.36 1.41 10.77
CA VAL A 40 -0.29 2.68 11.10
C VAL A 40 -1.68 2.46 11.67
N VAL A 41 -2.48 1.61 11.02
CA VAL A 41 -3.83 1.29 11.48
C VAL A 41 -3.79 0.69 12.88
N LYS A 42 -2.86 -0.23 13.12
CA LYS A 42 -2.73 -0.85 14.45
C LYS A 42 -2.39 0.17 15.53
N VAL A 43 -1.47 1.08 15.24
CA VAL A 43 -1.10 2.13 16.18
C VAL A 43 -2.29 3.02 16.51
N LEU A 44 -3.04 3.43 15.52
CA LEU A 44 -4.20 4.29 15.72
C LEU A 44 -5.29 3.58 16.51
N ARG A 45 -5.56 2.32 16.20
CA ARG A 45 -6.56 1.54 16.93
C ARG A 45 -6.14 1.30 18.38
N ALA A 46 -4.85 1.06 18.60
CA ALA A 46 -4.32 0.91 19.95
C ALA A 46 -4.45 2.19 20.77
N ALA A 47 -4.40 3.33 20.12
CA ALA A 47 -4.59 4.63 20.77
C ALA A 47 -6.06 4.96 20.99
N GLY A 48 -6.97 4.10 20.56
CA GLY A 48 -8.40 4.27 20.78
C GLY A 48 -9.13 4.99 19.66
N ALA A 49 -8.49 5.26 18.54
CA ALA A 49 -9.12 5.90 17.40
C ALA A 49 -9.93 4.89 16.59
N GLU A 50 -10.98 5.38 15.95
CA GLU A 50 -11.75 4.57 15.00
C GLU A 50 -11.23 4.87 13.60
N VAL A 51 -10.60 3.89 12.97
CA VAL A 51 -10.07 4.03 11.62
C VAL A 51 -11.18 3.73 10.62
N LEU A 52 -11.62 4.74 9.90
CA LEU A 52 -12.70 4.62 8.93
C LEU A 52 -12.23 3.97 7.63
N GLY A 53 -10.98 4.19 7.27
CA GLY A 53 -10.43 3.63 6.06
C GLY A 53 -9.09 4.24 5.72
N VAL A 54 -8.58 3.86 4.57
CA VAL A 54 -7.31 4.35 4.04
C VAL A 54 -7.55 4.95 2.67
N VAL A 55 -7.02 6.13 2.44
CA VAL A 55 -6.98 6.75 1.11
C VAL A 55 -5.52 6.77 0.68
N SER A 56 -5.22 6.22 -0.48
CA SER A 56 -3.85 6.25 -1.00
C SER A 56 -3.82 6.91 -2.37
N ILE A 57 -2.67 7.46 -2.73
CA ILE A 57 -2.48 8.02 -4.06
C ILE A 57 -2.32 6.89 -5.06
N PHE A 58 -1.56 5.87 -4.71
CA PHE A 58 -1.22 4.77 -5.60
C PHE A 58 -1.24 3.44 -4.86
N THR A 59 -1.71 2.40 -5.53
CA THR A 59 -1.57 1.03 -5.03
C THR A 59 -1.08 0.12 -6.16
N TYR A 60 -0.20 -0.81 -5.82
CA TYR A 60 0.19 -1.86 -6.76
C TYR A 60 -0.92 -2.88 -7.00
N GLY A 61 -1.88 -2.97 -6.10
CA GLY A 61 -2.93 -3.97 -6.19
C GLY A 61 -2.42 -5.38 -5.98
N MET A 62 -1.37 -5.53 -5.19
CA MET A 62 -0.81 -6.85 -4.91
C MET A 62 -1.77 -7.68 -4.09
N LYS A 63 -1.87 -8.96 -4.43
CA LYS A 63 -2.76 -9.88 -3.75
C LYS A 63 -2.54 -9.88 -2.24
N LYS A 64 -1.29 -9.91 -1.82
CA LYS A 64 -0.92 -9.91 -0.41
C LYS A 64 -1.44 -8.67 0.32
N GLY A 65 -1.32 -7.51 -0.33
CA GLY A 65 -1.82 -6.26 0.24
C GLY A 65 -3.33 -6.25 0.36
N LEU A 66 -4.02 -6.69 -0.69
CA LEU A 66 -5.47 -6.75 -0.69
C LEU A 66 -5.98 -7.69 0.39
N GLU A 67 -5.36 -8.85 0.53
CA GLU A 67 -5.73 -9.83 1.54
C GLU A 67 -5.50 -9.31 2.95
N ARG A 68 -4.38 -8.64 3.17
CA ARG A 68 -4.04 -8.07 4.49
C ARG A 68 -5.02 -6.99 4.91
N LEU A 69 -5.37 -6.10 3.99
CA LEU A 69 -6.31 -5.03 4.28
C LEU A 69 -7.70 -5.59 4.58
N ALA A 70 -8.13 -6.58 3.81
CA ALA A 70 -9.41 -7.23 4.05
C ALA A 70 -9.43 -7.96 5.39
N ALA A 71 -8.34 -8.66 5.73
CA ALA A 71 -8.24 -9.38 6.99
C ALA A 71 -8.27 -8.44 8.18
N ALA A 72 -7.73 -7.23 8.04
CA ALA A 72 -7.74 -6.22 9.08
C ALA A 72 -9.04 -5.40 9.10
N ASN A 73 -9.96 -5.73 8.21
CA ASN A 73 -11.22 -5.02 8.07
C ASN A 73 -11.01 -3.53 7.78
N VAL A 74 -10.10 -3.24 6.85
CA VAL A 74 -9.75 -1.89 6.45
C VAL A 74 -10.18 -1.65 5.02
N LYS A 75 -10.98 -0.61 4.82
CA LYS A 75 -11.39 -0.20 3.48
C LYS A 75 -10.32 0.71 2.88
N ASN A 76 -9.95 0.45 1.65
CA ASN A 76 -8.98 1.27 0.94
C ASN A 76 -9.56 1.84 -0.33
N VAL A 77 -9.31 3.12 -0.57
CA VAL A 77 -9.63 3.80 -1.82
C VAL A 77 -8.33 4.42 -2.33
N SER A 78 -7.97 4.11 -3.57
CA SER A 78 -6.76 4.66 -4.18
C SER A 78 -7.13 5.51 -5.39
N LEU A 79 -6.39 6.61 -5.58
CA LEU A 79 -6.62 7.50 -6.71
C LEU A 79 -6.21 6.86 -8.03
N THR A 80 -5.15 6.07 -8.01
CA THR A 80 -4.71 5.31 -9.18
C THR A 80 -4.06 4.01 -8.73
N ASN A 81 -3.70 3.17 -9.68
CA ASN A 81 -3.13 1.87 -9.40
C ASN A 81 -2.13 1.46 -10.47
N PHE A 82 -1.43 0.37 -10.21
CA PHE A 82 -0.40 -0.15 -11.09
C PHE A 82 -0.94 -0.48 -12.49
N ASP A 83 -2.10 -1.10 -12.56
CA ASP A 83 -2.68 -1.51 -13.84
C ASP A 83 -2.95 -0.31 -14.74
N VAL A 84 -3.49 0.76 -14.18
CA VAL A 84 -3.76 1.99 -14.93
C VAL A 84 -2.47 2.63 -15.43
N ILE A 85 -1.47 2.72 -14.55
CA ILE A 85 -0.20 3.34 -14.92
C ILE A 85 0.50 2.54 -16.01
N ALA A 86 0.52 1.22 -15.90
CA ALA A 86 1.13 0.37 -16.92
C ALA A 86 0.41 0.51 -18.26
N ALA A 87 -0.92 0.54 -18.24
CA ALA A 87 -1.71 0.70 -19.47
C ALA A 87 -1.46 2.05 -20.13
N VAL A 88 -1.42 3.12 -19.33
CA VAL A 88 -1.17 4.46 -19.86
C VAL A 88 0.26 4.56 -20.41
N ALA A 89 1.22 3.96 -19.73
CA ALA A 89 2.61 3.96 -20.20
C ALA A 89 2.73 3.28 -21.55
N ALA A 90 2.01 2.18 -21.77
CA ALA A 90 2.00 1.50 -23.06
C ALA A 90 1.31 2.33 -24.13
N GLU A 91 0.18 2.96 -23.80
CA GLU A 91 -0.56 3.84 -24.71
C GLU A 91 0.30 5.02 -25.15
N GLN A 92 1.10 5.57 -24.25
CA GLN A 92 1.98 6.69 -24.52
C GLN A 92 3.34 6.26 -25.08
N ASN A 93 3.52 4.99 -25.36
CA ASN A 93 4.74 4.43 -25.93
C ASN A 93 5.97 4.52 -25.03
N TYR A 94 5.80 4.66 -23.75
CA TYR A 94 6.92 4.58 -22.81
C TYR A 94 7.37 3.14 -22.62
N ILE A 95 6.45 2.20 -22.76
CA ILE A 95 6.75 0.77 -22.72
C ILE A 95 5.95 0.08 -23.82
N LYS A 96 6.31 -1.16 -24.14
CA LYS A 96 5.59 -1.96 -25.13
C LYS A 96 4.43 -2.68 -24.49
N GLN A 97 3.43 -3.06 -25.28
CA GLN A 97 2.29 -3.83 -24.77
C GLN A 97 2.73 -5.15 -24.14
N GLU A 98 3.73 -5.80 -24.71
CA GLU A 98 4.25 -7.04 -24.14
C GLU A 98 4.91 -6.82 -22.78
N ASP A 99 5.45 -5.62 -22.53
CA ASP A 99 6.02 -5.28 -21.24
C ASP A 99 4.94 -5.13 -20.17
N VAL A 100 3.75 -4.71 -20.56
CA VAL A 100 2.62 -4.63 -19.61
C VAL A 100 2.35 -5.99 -18.99
N VAL A 101 2.34 -7.05 -19.82
CA VAL A 101 2.11 -8.40 -19.33
C VAL A 101 3.19 -8.81 -18.34
N ARG A 102 4.45 -8.49 -18.63
CA ARG A 102 5.56 -8.80 -17.73
C ARG A 102 5.44 -8.05 -16.41
N LEU A 103 5.06 -6.78 -16.46
CA LEU A 103 4.90 -5.98 -15.25
C LEU A 103 3.74 -6.50 -14.39
N ILE A 104 2.65 -6.93 -15.02
CA ILE A 104 1.55 -7.53 -14.29
C ILE A 104 1.98 -8.84 -13.62
N GLN A 105 2.80 -9.63 -14.30
CA GLN A 105 3.36 -10.85 -13.70
C GLN A 105 4.20 -10.52 -12.47
N PHE A 106 5.03 -9.50 -12.56
CA PHE A 106 5.80 -9.04 -11.41
C PHE A 106 4.89 -8.65 -10.26
N ARG A 107 3.89 -7.82 -10.53
CA ARG A 107 2.97 -7.34 -9.51
C ARG A 107 2.27 -8.51 -8.81
N ASN A 108 1.87 -9.51 -9.57
CA ASN A 108 1.14 -10.66 -9.03
C ASN A 108 2.03 -11.56 -8.17
N ASN A 109 3.31 -11.64 -8.50
CA ASN A 109 4.25 -12.44 -7.74
C ASN A 109 5.65 -11.84 -7.82
N PRO A 110 5.96 -10.85 -6.98
CA PRO A 110 7.25 -10.15 -7.04
C PRO A 110 8.47 -11.03 -6.80
N ALA A 111 8.28 -12.15 -6.12
CA ALA A 111 9.39 -13.08 -5.84
C ALA A 111 9.77 -13.93 -7.06
N ASP A 112 8.92 -14.02 -8.04
CA ASP A 112 9.17 -14.80 -9.26
C ASP A 112 9.87 -13.89 -10.28
N GLU A 113 11.02 -14.31 -10.75
CA GLU A 113 11.82 -13.55 -11.70
C GLU A 113 11.53 -13.85 -13.15
N SER A 114 10.59 -14.73 -13.42
CA SER A 114 10.26 -15.11 -14.80
C SER A 114 9.74 -13.95 -15.65
N TRP A 115 9.23 -12.92 -15.02
CA TRP A 115 8.76 -11.71 -15.71
C TRP A 115 9.88 -10.99 -16.47
N ILE A 116 11.12 -11.19 -16.06
CA ILE A 116 12.27 -10.57 -16.70
C ILE A 116 12.41 -11.03 -18.15
N GLY A 117 12.00 -12.21 -18.44
CA GLY A 117 11.90 -12.70 -19.80
C GLY A 117 13.24 -13.08 -20.36
N GLY A 118 13.77 -13.70 -20.16
CA GLY A 118 14.82 -13.95 -20.76
C GLY A 118 15.58 -14.98 -21.08
N ASN A 119 15.87 -15.23 -21.20
CA ASN A 119 16.37 -15.80 -21.23
C ASN A 119 16.87 -16.24 -21.16
N ASN A 120 17.08 -16.39 -21.14
CA ASN A 120 17.49 -16.67 -21.01
C ASN A 120 17.76 -17.37 -21.01
#